data_6e752c53d548b1dda2bd4c9d81de71a9
#
_entry.id   6e752c53d548b1dda2bd4c9d81de71a9
#
_cell.length_a   1.000
_cell.length_b   1.000
_cell.length_c   1.000
_cell.angle_alpha   90.00
_cell.angle_beta   90.00
_cell.angle_gamma   90.00
#
_symmetry.space_group_name_H-M   'P 1'
#
loop_
_entity.id
_entity.type
_entity.pdbx_description
1 polymer ?
#
loop_
_entity_poly.entity_id
_entity_poly.type
_entity_poly.pdbx_seq_one_letter_code
_entity_poly.pdbx_strand_id
1 'polypeptide(L)'
;MDDALDAGANALEIDLTAWRKSGWWADHDGLPTSAGDTAEDIFRHIARRRAEGKTITFVWLDIKNPDYCDIKDPVCSVRKLQDLSRNTFEAEGVHALYGFYKTVGGPAWERISVDLNEYEAVAVSGTAESVLNDYENRAHGQIPVEKRAADYGYFNLNQSFGTCTHDWNRTCDQLRIASEARDNNRLGKTFAWTTAAGQGGNVSDLLGKAHVDGIIAGFKATHFYKHPQSTEAIESITAWVNNHPRTHRMATNEDDPW
;
A
#
# COMPACT_ATOMS: atom_id res chain seq x y z
N MET A 1 13.24 -7.01 2.79
CA MET A 1 12.08 -7.11 3.68
C MET A 1 12.47 -7.12 5.16
N ASP A 2 13.30 -8.06 5.62
CA ASP A 2 13.72 -8.12 7.04
C ASP A 2 14.34 -6.82 7.55
N ASP A 3 15.16 -6.18 6.73
CA ASP A 3 15.76 -4.88 7.07
C ASP A 3 14.72 -3.78 7.34
N ALA A 4 13.57 -3.80 6.64
CA ALA A 4 12.49 -2.84 6.87
C ALA A 4 11.76 -3.13 8.19
N LEU A 5 11.45 -4.39 8.46
CA LEU A 5 10.83 -4.82 9.72
C LEU A 5 11.75 -4.55 10.92
N ASP A 6 13.05 -4.78 10.77
CA ASP A 6 14.05 -4.50 11.81
C ASP A 6 14.25 -3.00 12.04
N ALA A 7 13.99 -2.17 11.02
CA ALA A 7 13.98 -0.71 11.16
C ALA A 7 12.69 -0.17 11.80
N GLY A 8 11.67 -0.99 12.02
CA GLY A 8 10.42 -0.61 12.67
C GLY A 8 9.21 -0.41 11.74
N ALA A 9 9.30 -0.83 10.47
CA ALA A 9 8.12 -0.92 9.61
C ALA A 9 7.13 -1.94 10.18
N ASN A 10 5.83 -1.61 10.15
CA ASN A 10 4.76 -2.46 10.64
C ASN A 10 3.78 -2.91 9.54
N ALA A 11 4.05 -2.55 8.31
CA ALA A 11 3.42 -3.01 7.09
C ALA A 11 4.46 -3.01 5.96
N LEU A 12 4.18 -3.70 4.88
CA LEU A 12 5.07 -3.84 3.74
C LEU A 12 4.34 -3.43 2.46
N GLU A 13 5.06 -2.84 1.53
CA GLU A 13 4.59 -2.63 0.16
C GLU A 13 5.50 -3.41 -0.79
N ILE A 14 4.91 -4.08 -1.79
CA ILE A 14 5.60 -4.94 -2.74
C ILE A 14 5.05 -4.68 -4.14
N ASP A 15 5.90 -4.21 -5.03
CA ASP A 15 5.63 -4.14 -6.45
C ASP A 15 5.51 -5.55 -7.05
N LEU A 16 4.43 -5.85 -7.73
CA LEU A 16 4.18 -7.18 -8.30
C LEU A 16 3.89 -7.12 -9.79
N THR A 17 4.67 -7.89 -10.55
CA THR A 17 4.47 -8.08 -11.99
C THR A 17 4.18 -9.53 -12.32
N ALA A 18 3.14 -9.75 -13.14
CA ALA A 18 2.80 -11.06 -13.67
C ALA A 18 3.68 -11.41 -14.86
N TRP A 19 4.21 -12.64 -14.87
CA TRP A 19 4.97 -13.22 -15.98
C TRP A 19 4.27 -14.49 -16.46
N ARG A 20 3.91 -14.54 -17.73
CA ARG A 20 3.03 -15.57 -18.32
C ARG A 20 3.47 -17.01 -18.05
N LYS A 21 4.76 -17.28 -17.97
CA LYS A 21 5.29 -18.65 -17.79
C LYS A 21 5.71 -18.98 -16.37
N SER A 22 5.91 -17.96 -15.52
CA SER A 22 6.52 -18.13 -14.20
C SER A 22 5.73 -17.52 -13.05
N GLY A 23 4.55 -16.95 -13.32
CA GLY A 23 3.67 -16.41 -12.29
C GLY A 23 4.04 -15.01 -11.83
N TRP A 24 3.80 -14.71 -10.58
CA TRP A 24 3.99 -13.40 -9.98
C TRP A 24 5.36 -13.24 -9.33
N TRP A 25 5.97 -12.10 -9.57
CA TRP A 25 7.31 -11.77 -9.08
C TRP A 25 7.32 -10.39 -8.43
N ALA A 26 8.17 -10.19 -7.43
CA ALA A 26 8.52 -8.86 -6.95
C ALA A 26 9.33 -8.16 -8.04
N ASP A 27 8.67 -7.24 -8.75
CA ASP A 27 9.22 -6.62 -9.95
C ASP A 27 8.44 -5.34 -10.27
N HIS A 28 9.13 -4.20 -10.20
CA HIS A 28 8.53 -2.89 -10.47
C HIS A 28 8.43 -2.61 -11.98
N ASP A 29 9.47 -2.95 -12.76
CA ASP A 29 9.62 -2.46 -14.13
C ASP A 29 9.11 -3.46 -15.19
N GLY A 30 8.81 -4.70 -14.80
CA GLY A 30 8.41 -5.75 -15.73
C GLY A 30 9.54 -6.21 -16.66
N LEU A 31 10.79 -6.14 -16.20
CA LEU A 31 11.98 -6.52 -16.96
C LEU A 31 12.68 -7.73 -16.30
N PRO A 32 13.28 -8.65 -17.08
CA PRO A 32 14.04 -9.76 -16.50
C PRO A 32 15.19 -9.33 -15.58
N THR A 33 15.66 -8.10 -15.72
CA THR A 33 16.74 -7.51 -14.92
C THR A 33 16.27 -6.82 -13.66
N SER A 34 14.95 -6.56 -13.53
CA SER A 34 14.32 -5.95 -12.34
C SER A 34 13.58 -6.97 -11.48
N ALA A 35 13.35 -8.18 -11.99
CA ALA A 35 12.68 -9.24 -11.24
C ALA A 35 13.55 -9.71 -10.05
N GLY A 36 12.97 -9.65 -8.86
CA GLY A 36 13.54 -10.12 -7.61
C GLY A 36 13.13 -11.57 -7.31
N ASP A 37 12.62 -11.80 -6.09
CA ASP A 37 12.10 -13.10 -5.68
C ASP A 37 10.69 -13.34 -6.24
N THR A 38 10.25 -14.60 -6.27
CA THR A 38 8.87 -14.93 -6.60
C THR A 38 7.91 -14.40 -5.51
N ALA A 39 6.69 -14.03 -5.90
CA ALA A 39 5.67 -13.66 -4.92
C ALA A 39 5.43 -14.79 -3.90
N GLU A 40 5.50 -16.06 -4.33
CA GLU A 40 5.34 -17.21 -3.44
C GLU A 40 6.43 -17.26 -2.36
N ASP A 41 7.70 -17.06 -2.72
CA ASP A 41 8.80 -17.08 -1.76
C ASP A 41 8.69 -15.94 -0.75
N ILE A 42 8.35 -14.73 -1.23
CA ILE A 42 8.17 -13.54 -0.37
C ILE A 42 6.97 -13.74 0.57
N PHE A 43 5.82 -14.20 0.07
CA PHE A 43 4.61 -14.37 0.88
C PHE A 43 4.79 -15.45 1.95
N ARG A 44 5.45 -16.56 1.62
CA ARG A 44 5.85 -17.58 2.61
C ARG A 44 6.84 -17.03 3.64
N HIS A 45 7.74 -16.15 3.22
CA HIS A 45 8.66 -15.49 4.15
C HIS A 45 7.92 -14.53 5.10
N ILE A 46 6.97 -13.72 4.59
CA ILE A 46 6.11 -12.86 5.40
C ILE A 46 5.35 -13.67 6.45
N ALA A 47 4.69 -14.76 6.02
CA ALA A 47 3.96 -15.66 6.92
C ALA A 47 4.85 -16.18 8.06
N ARG A 48 6.06 -16.64 7.72
CA ARG A 48 7.04 -17.10 8.71
C ARG A 48 7.44 -15.99 9.69
N ARG A 49 7.75 -14.78 9.19
CA ARG A 49 8.15 -13.65 10.05
C ARG A 49 6.99 -13.21 10.97
N ARG A 50 5.75 -13.26 10.48
CA ARG A 50 4.57 -13.03 11.30
C ARG A 50 4.43 -14.07 12.41
N ALA A 51 4.56 -15.36 12.08
CA ALA A 51 4.54 -16.46 13.05
C ALA A 51 5.68 -16.39 14.09
N GLU A 52 6.82 -15.82 13.74
CA GLU A 52 7.95 -15.51 14.64
C GLU A 52 7.71 -14.27 15.54
N GLY A 53 6.54 -13.63 15.42
CA GLY A 53 6.14 -12.50 16.27
C GLY A 53 6.52 -11.12 15.74
N LYS A 54 6.98 -11.00 14.50
CA LYS A 54 7.17 -9.67 13.88
C LYS A 54 5.82 -8.99 13.69
N THR A 55 5.78 -7.68 13.88
CA THR A 55 4.60 -6.88 13.56
C THR A 55 4.52 -6.70 12.05
N ILE A 56 3.49 -7.28 11.43
CA ILE A 56 3.15 -7.10 10.03
C ILE A 56 1.62 -7.03 9.96
N THR A 57 1.08 -5.84 9.89
CA THR A 57 -0.37 -5.60 9.92
C THR A 57 -1.02 -5.93 8.58
N PHE A 58 -0.41 -5.46 7.49
CA PHE A 58 -0.84 -5.77 6.14
C PHE A 58 0.33 -5.76 5.14
N VAL A 59 0.07 -6.34 3.98
CA VAL A 59 0.94 -6.26 2.80
C VAL A 59 0.19 -5.54 1.70
N TRP A 60 0.74 -4.43 1.24
CA TRP A 60 0.25 -3.73 0.05
C TRP A 60 0.89 -4.35 -1.19
N LEU A 61 0.04 -4.93 -2.02
CA LEU A 61 0.41 -5.55 -3.29
C LEU A 61 0.21 -4.53 -4.40
N ASP A 62 1.25 -3.78 -4.77
CA ASP A 62 1.19 -2.82 -5.88
C ASP A 62 1.29 -3.56 -7.22
N ILE A 63 0.13 -3.80 -7.83
CA ILE A 63 0.00 -4.69 -8.99
C ILE A 63 0.25 -3.91 -10.29
N LYS A 64 1.42 -4.13 -10.91
CA LYS A 64 1.87 -3.34 -12.08
C LYS A 64 1.13 -3.67 -13.37
N ASN A 65 0.76 -4.94 -13.57
CA ASN A 65 0.11 -5.41 -14.80
C ASN A 65 -1.06 -6.38 -14.53
N PRO A 66 -2.10 -5.97 -13.76
CA PRO A 66 -3.14 -6.87 -13.25
C PRO A 66 -3.91 -7.63 -14.33
N ASP A 67 -4.10 -7.03 -15.50
CA ASP A 67 -4.86 -7.61 -16.61
C ASP A 67 -3.96 -8.29 -17.68
N TYR A 68 -2.68 -8.50 -17.40
CA TYR A 68 -1.74 -9.09 -18.35
C TYR A 68 -2.06 -10.55 -18.69
N CYS A 69 -2.53 -11.31 -17.72
CA CYS A 69 -2.98 -12.68 -17.89
C CYS A 69 -4.50 -12.76 -17.79
N ASP A 70 -5.09 -13.68 -18.56
CA ASP A 70 -6.52 -13.96 -18.44
C ASP A 70 -6.87 -14.37 -17.00
N ILE A 71 -8.06 -14.00 -16.56
CA ILE A 71 -8.55 -14.28 -15.20
C ILE A 71 -8.57 -15.79 -14.85
N LYS A 72 -8.61 -16.65 -15.86
CA LYS A 72 -8.60 -18.11 -15.73
C LYS A 72 -7.21 -18.72 -15.92
N ASP A 73 -6.19 -17.90 -16.21
CA ASP A 73 -4.82 -18.40 -16.37
C ASP A 73 -4.36 -19.08 -15.06
N PRO A 74 -3.92 -20.35 -15.12
CA PRO A 74 -3.56 -21.09 -13.92
C PRO A 74 -2.21 -20.69 -13.32
N VAL A 75 -1.45 -19.81 -13.97
CA VAL A 75 -0.08 -19.45 -13.57
C VAL A 75 -0.01 -18.00 -13.09
N CYS A 76 -0.53 -17.07 -13.86
CA CYS A 76 -0.29 -15.62 -13.67
C CYS A 76 -1.56 -14.77 -13.56
N SER A 77 -2.75 -15.37 -13.44
CA SER A 77 -3.98 -14.57 -13.21
C SER A 77 -3.94 -13.86 -11.85
N VAL A 78 -4.67 -12.74 -11.74
CA VAL A 78 -4.85 -12.05 -10.45
C VAL A 78 -5.53 -12.95 -9.41
N ARG A 79 -6.39 -13.88 -9.86
CA ARG A 79 -6.98 -14.90 -8.99
C ARG A 79 -5.90 -15.77 -8.32
N LYS A 80 -4.84 -16.15 -9.06
CA LYS A 80 -3.72 -16.89 -8.50
C LYS A 80 -2.94 -16.10 -7.47
N LEU A 81 -2.79 -14.79 -7.68
CA LEU A 81 -2.20 -13.90 -6.68
C LEU A 81 -3.05 -13.87 -5.41
N GLN A 82 -4.38 -13.71 -5.54
CA GLN A 82 -5.31 -13.74 -4.43
C GLN A 82 -5.33 -15.09 -3.69
N ASP A 83 -5.36 -16.21 -4.42
CA ASP A 83 -5.27 -17.54 -3.82
C ASP A 83 -3.94 -17.73 -3.06
N LEU A 84 -2.85 -17.14 -3.57
CA LEU A 84 -1.54 -17.22 -2.94
C LEU A 84 -1.48 -16.42 -1.64
N SER A 85 -1.97 -15.18 -1.61
CA SER A 85 -2.03 -14.39 -0.37
C SER A 85 -2.86 -15.08 0.71
N ARG A 86 -4.04 -15.57 0.35
CA ARG A 86 -4.95 -16.30 1.24
C ARG A 86 -4.35 -17.56 1.84
N ASN A 87 -3.60 -18.32 1.05
CA ASN A 87 -2.97 -19.58 1.48
C ASN A 87 -1.61 -19.40 2.17
N THR A 88 -1.12 -18.17 2.30
CA THR A 88 0.18 -17.89 2.91
C THR A 88 0.04 -16.89 4.07
N PHE A 89 0.27 -15.62 3.85
CA PHE A 89 0.35 -14.63 4.93
C PHE A 89 -1.01 -14.30 5.56
N GLU A 90 -2.13 -14.36 4.80
CA GLU A 90 -3.46 -14.19 5.40
C GLU A 90 -3.79 -15.31 6.39
N ALA A 91 -3.34 -16.54 6.14
CA ALA A 91 -3.49 -17.64 7.08
C ALA A 91 -2.79 -17.40 8.43
N GLU A 92 -1.83 -16.47 8.48
CA GLU A 92 -1.13 -16.01 9.70
C GLU A 92 -1.70 -14.69 10.25
N GLY A 93 -2.86 -14.25 9.74
CA GLY A 93 -3.54 -13.04 10.17
C GLY A 93 -2.88 -11.74 9.69
N VAL A 94 -2.19 -11.77 8.55
CA VAL A 94 -1.69 -10.57 7.86
C VAL A 94 -2.70 -10.19 6.78
N HIS A 95 -3.10 -8.93 6.73
CA HIS A 95 -4.07 -8.45 5.74
C HIS A 95 -3.44 -8.19 4.37
N ALA A 96 -4.24 -8.22 3.30
CA ALA A 96 -3.83 -7.93 1.93
C ALA A 96 -4.50 -6.66 1.40
N LEU A 97 -3.72 -5.68 0.94
CA LEU A 97 -4.19 -4.49 0.25
C LEU A 97 -3.84 -4.59 -1.24
N TYR A 98 -4.84 -4.81 -2.09
CA TYR A 98 -4.62 -4.91 -3.54
C TYR A 98 -4.60 -3.51 -4.17
N GLY A 99 -3.44 -3.08 -4.65
CA GLY A 99 -3.21 -1.78 -5.27
C GLY A 99 -3.48 -1.77 -6.77
N PHE A 100 -4.29 -0.81 -7.22
CA PHE A 100 -4.64 -0.61 -8.63
C PHE A 100 -4.30 0.81 -9.08
N TYR A 101 -3.56 0.92 -10.18
CA TYR A 101 -3.25 2.18 -10.83
C TYR A 101 -3.76 2.17 -12.28
N LYS A 102 -4.71 3.06 -12.61
CA LYS A 102 -5.32 3.19 -13.95
C LYS A 102 -5.98 1.93 -14.52
N THR A 103 -6.21 0.90 -13.72
CA THR A 103 -6.78 -0.39 -14.12
C THR A 103 -8.13 -0.68 -13.46
N VAL A 104 -8.70 0.32 -12.80
CA VAL A 104 -10.05 0.23 -12.20
C VAL A 104 -11.08 -0.01 -13.30
N GLY A 105 -11.97 -1.00 -13.08
CA GLY A 105 -12.94 -1.46 -14.08
C GLY A 105 -12.40 -2.47 -15.08
N GLY A 106 -11.13 -2.88 -14.97
CA GLY A 106 -10.57 -4.00 -15.74
C GLY A 106 -10.92 -5.36 -15.15
N PRO A 107 -10.67 -6.47 -15.88
CA PRO A 107 -11.01 -7.83 -15.43
C PRO A 107 -10.42 -8.22 -14.07
N ALA A 108 -9.19 -7.80 -13.77
CA ALA A 108 -8.56 -8.07 -12.47
C ALA A 108 -9.24 -7.30 -11.34
N TRP A 109 -9.56 -6.03 -11.56
CA TRP A 109 -10.34 -5.23 -10.62
C TRP A 109 -11.69 -5.87 -10.31
N GLU A 110 -12.45 -6.22 -11.36
CA GLU A 110 -13.76 -6.87 -11.22
C GLU A 110 -13.67 -8.16 -10.41
N ARG A 111 -12.61 -8.95 -10.66
CA ARG A 111 -12.39 -10.21 -9.94
C ARG A 111 -12.09 -10.01 -8.46
N ILE A 112 -11.22 -9.07 -8.12
CA ILE A 112 -10.85 -8.79 -6.73
C ILE A 112 -12.00 -8.15 -5.98
N SER A 113 -12.64 -7.12 -6.55
CA SER A 113 -13.65 -6.31 -5.86
C SER A 113 -14.91 -7.06 -5.45
N VAL A 114 -15.27 -8.16 -6.15
CA VAL A 114 -16.46 -8.97 -5.84
C VAL A 114 -16.20 -10.11 -4.86
N ASP A 115 -14.94 -10.36 -4.49
CA ASP A 115 -14.55 -11.54 -3.70
C ASP A 115 -13.58 -11.20 -2.55
N LEU A 116 -13.71 -10.00 -1.99
CA LEU A 116 -12.92 -9.59 -0.83
C LEU A 116 -13.39 -10.34 0.44
N ASN A 117 -12.47 -11.04 1.10
CA ASN A 117 -12.70 -11.61 2.43
C ASN A 117 -12.44 -10.57 3.54
N GLU A 118 -12.54 -10.95 4.82
CA GLU A 118 -12.32 -10.05 5.96
C GLU A 118 -10.90 -9.46 6.03
N TYR A 119 -9.90 -10.17 5.52
CA TYR A 119 -8.48 -9.74 5.51
C TYR A 119 -8.12 -8.86 4.32
N GLU A 120 -9.01 -8.66 3.36
CA GLU A 120 -8.68 -8.04 2.07
C GLU A 120 -9.32 -6.66 1.90
N ALA A 121 -8.57 -5.75 1.32
CA ALA A 121 -9.04 -4.43 0.88
C ALA A 121 -8.41 -4.04 -0.46
N VAL A 122 -8.85 -2.94 -1.05
CA VAL A 122 -8.31 -2.42 -2.30
C VAL A 122 -7.84 -0.98 -2.14
N ALA A 123 -6.75 -0.64 -2.81
CA ALA A 123 -6.25 0.72 -2.94
C ALA A 123 -6.33 1.19 -4.39
N VAL A 124 -6.71 2.44 -4.56
CA VAL A 124 -6.70 3.13 -5.86
C VAL A 124 -5.78 4.34 -5.77
N SER A 125 -4.81 4.39 -6.68
CA SER A 125 -3.84 5.47 -6.76
C SER A 125 -4.36 6.62 -7.62
N GLY A 126 -4.37 7.83 -7.09
CA GLY A 126 -4.76 9.02 -7.84
C GLY A 126 -5.13 10.22 -6.97
N THR A 127 -5.55 11.30 -7.63
CA THR A 127 -6.13 12.45 -6.93
C THR A 127 -7.39 12.04 -6.17
N ALA A 128 -7.72 12.71 -5.08
CA ALA A 128 -8.87 12.38 -4.25
C ALA A 128 -10.18 12.30 -5.07
N GLU A 129 -10.40 13.26 -5.98
CA GLU A 129 -11.57 13.27 -6.86
C GLU A 129 -11.60 12.05 -7.78
N SER A 130 -10.46 11.69 -8.41
CA SER A 130 -10.36 10.53 -9.29
C SER A 130 -10.67 9.24 -8.53
N VAL A 131 -10.07 9.06 -7.35
CA VAL A 131 -10.25 7.86 -6.52
C VAL A 131 -11.71 7.71 -6.07
N LEU A 132 -12.33 8.80 -5.62
CA LEU A 132 -13.74 8.79 -5.23
C LEU A 132 -14.64 8.45 -6.40
N ASN A 133 -14.38 9.04 -7.59
CA ASN A 133 -15.13 8.71 -8.80
C ASN A 133 -14.99 7.23 -9.20
N ASP A 134 -13.80 6.66 -9.05
CA ASP A 134 -13.56 5.25 -9.34
C ASP A 134 -14.36 4.34 -8.39
N TYR A 135 -14.36 4.60 -7.09
CA TYR A 135 -15.16 3.82 -6.14
C TYR A 135 -16.66 4.00 -6.29
N GLU A 136 -17.13 5.21 -6.53
CA GLU A 136 -18.57 5.50 -6.58
C GLU A 136 -19.21 5.09 -7.91
N ASN A 137 -18.49 5.25 -9.03
CA ASN A 137 -19.06 5.09 -10.37
C ASN A 137 -18.56 3.84 -11.10
N ARG A 138 -17.32 3.38 -10.84
CA ARG A 138 -16.76 2.20 -11.52
C ARG A 138 -16.82 0.93 -10.67
N ALA A 139 -16.74 1.03 -9.37
CA ALA A 139 -16.88 -0.11 -8.47
C ALA A 139 -18.35 -0.51 -8.23
N HIS A 140 -19.30 0.20 -8.82
CA HIS A 140 -20.74 -0.06 -8.70
C HIS A 140 -21.25 -0.27 -7.26
N GLY A 141 -20.58 0.33 -6.27
CA GLY A 141 -20.92 0.22 -4.85
C GLY A 141 -20.65 -1.15 -4.22
N GLN A 142 -19.93 -2.05 -4.90
CA GLN A 142 -19.69 -3.42 -4.44
C GLN A 142 -18.66 -3.52 -3.29
N ILE A 143 -17.73 -2.55 -3.20
CA ILE A 143 -16.68 -2.56 -2.19
C ILE A 143 -17.19 -1.83 -0.95
N PRO A 144 -17.19 -2.46 0.24
CA PRO A 144 -17.49 -1.79 1.50
C PRO A 144 -16.59 -0.58 1.74
N VAL A 145 -17.11 0.47 2.35
CA VAL A 145 -16.39 1.74 2.50
C VAL A 145 -15.09 1.57 3.28
N GLU A 146 -15.11 0.79 4.36
CA GLU A 146 -13.95 0.47 5.20
C GLU A 146 -12.80 -0.19 4.42
N LYS A 147 -13.10 -0.88 3.31
CA LYS A 147 -12.14 -1.57 2.45
C LYS A 147 -11.66 -0.75 1.25
N ARG A 148 -12.06 0.53 1.18
CA ARG A 148 -11.64 1.46 0.13
C ARG A 148 -10.45 2.28 0.61
N ALA A 149 -9.26 2.04 0.08
CA ALA A 149 -8.10 2.88 0.36
C ALA A 149 -7.79 3.80 -0.82
N ALA A 150 -7.45 5.03 -0.51
CA ALA A 150 -6.85 5.97 -1.45
C ALA A 150 -5.37 6.07 -1.21
N ASP A 151 -4.58 6.15 -2.27
CA ASP A 151 -3.19 6.51 -2.14
C ASP A 151 -2.78 7.57 -3.15
N TYR A 152 -1.85 8.42 -2.74
CA TYR A 152 -1.29 9.44 -3.61
C TYR A 152 0.12 9.82 -3.16
N GLY A 153 0.98 10.11 -4.14
CA GLY A 153 2.33 10.54 -3.84
C GLY A 153 3.24 10.66 -5.05
N TYR A 154 4.52 10.75 -4.76
CA TYR A 154 5.61 10.74 -5.72
C TYR A 154 6.79 9.97 -5.12
N PHE A 155 7.63 9.35 -5.95
CA PHE A 155 8.87 8.71 -5.52
C PHE A 155 9.79 9.66 -4.74
N ASN A 156 9.59 10.96 -4.84
CA ASN A 156 10.19 12.00 -4.03
C ASN A 156 9.11 12.99 -3.59
N LEU A 157 8.64 12.89 -2.36
CA LEU A 157 7.58 13.75 -1.80
C LEU A 157 7.87 15.25 -1.91
N ASN A 158 9.14 15.68 -1.95
CA ASN A 158 9.44 17.11 -2.15
C ASN A 158 8.98 17.63 -3.52
N GLN A 159 8.77 16.74 -4.48
CA GLN A 159 8.16 17.13 -5.75
C GLN A 159 6.66 17.36 -5.54
N SER A 160 6.19 18.54 -5.86
CA SER A 160 4.78 18.87 -5.84
C SER A 160 4.08 18.66 -4.47
N PHE A 161 4.81 18.71 -3.35
CA PHE A 161 4.25 18.44 -2.02
C PHE A 161 3.16 19.43 -1.61
N GLY A 162 3.42 20.73 -1.71
CA GLY A 162 2.48 21.80 -1.35
C GLY A 162 2.43 22.09 0.15
N THR A 163 1.34 22.73 0.57
CA THR A 163 1.16 23.28 1.93
C THR A 163 0.10 22.57 2.76
N CYS A 164 -0.58 21.56 2.24
CA CYS A 164 -1.75 20.92 2.84
C CYS A 164 -2.97 21.86 3.00
N THR A 165 -3.04 22.96 2.27
CA THR A 165 -4.13 23.92 2.36
C THR A 165 -4.54 24.43 0.97
N HIS A 166 -5.74 24.06 0.52
CA HIS A 166 -6.38 24.56 -0.72
C HIS A 166 -5.47 24.69 -1.96
N ASP A 167 -4.55 23.79 -2.10
CA ASP A 167 -3.50 23.76 -3.12
C ASP A 167 -3.76 22.59 -4.10
N TRP A 168 -4.97 22.55 -4.61
CA TRP A 168 -5.70 21.48 -5.32
C TRP A 168 -4.88 20.52 -6.19
N ASN A 169 -3.71 20.92 -6.64
CA ASN A 169 -2.83 20.12 -7.50
C ASN A 169 -1.59 19.60 -6.77
N ARG A 170 -1.55 19.69 -5.44
CA ARG A 170 -0.39 19.31 -4.64
C ARG A 170 -0.65 18.07 -3.80
N THR A 171 0.38 17.30 -3.59
CA THR A 171 0.30 15.99 -2.93
C THR A 171 -0.37 16.07 -1.55
N CYS A 172 0.09 16.99 -0.70
CA CYS A 172 -0.45 17.08 0.65
C CYS A 172 -1.92 17.48 0.69
N ASP A 173 -2.36 18.38 -0.20
CA ASP A 173 -3.76 18.77 -0.26
C ASP A 173 -4.66 17.66 -0.80
N GLN A 174 -4.21 16.89 -1.79
CA GLN A 174 -4.94 15.73 -2.28
C GLN A 174 -5.12 14.66 -1.20
N LEU A 175 -4.08 14.39 -0.42
CA LEU A 175 -4.14 13.45 0.70
C LEU A 175 -5.05 13.95 1.82
N ARG A 176 -5.03 15.26 2.12
CA ARG A 176 -5.96 15.87 3.08
C ARG A 176 -7.42 15.72 2.64
N ILE A 177 -7.72 15.98 1.36
CA ILE A 177 -9.08 15.83 0.80
C ILE A 177 -9.50 14.35 0.86
N ALA A 178 -8.61 13.39 0.55
CA ALA A 178 -8.89 11.96 0.66
C ALA A 178 -9.15 11.57 2.14
N SER A 179 -8.37 12.08 3.09
CA SER A 179 -8.60 11.84 4.53
C SER A 179 -9.91 12.46 5.01
N GLU A 180 -10.29 13.64 4.54
CA GLU A 180 -11.61 14.22 4.81
C GLU A 180 -12.75 13.36 4.22
N ALA A 181 -12.56 12.76 3.05
CA ALA A 181 -13.52 11.82 2.49
C ALA A 181 -13.63 10.54 3.33
N ARG A 182 -12.52 10.02 3.89
CA ARG A 182 -12.52 8.93 4.87
C ARG A 182 -13.32 9.32 6.11
N ASP A 183 -13.06 10.50 6.69
CA ASP A 183 -13.75 10.98 7.90
C ASP A 183 -15.26 11.20 7.66
N ASN A 184 -15.64 11.42 6.39
CA ASN A 184 -17.03 11.48 5.93
C ASN A 184 -17.58 10.13 5.44
N ASN A 185 -16.94 9.02 5.79
CA ASN A 185 -17.38 7.64 5.47
C ASN A 185 -17.56 7.38 3.96
N ARG A 186 -16.65 7.90 3.13
CA ARG A 186 -16.58 7.62 1.68
C ARG A 186 -15.37 6.75 1.32
N LEU A 187 -14.33 6.77 2.16
CA LEU A 187 -13.14 5.92 2.09
C LEU A 187 -12.89 5.28 3.46
N GLY A 188 -12.11 4.21 3.49
CA GLY A 188 -11.65 3.56 4.71
C GLY A 188 -10.28 4.07 5.16
N LYS A 189 -9.33 4.21 4.23
CA LYS A 189 -7.94 4.59 4.53
C LYS A 189 -7.35 5.52 3.48
N THR A 190 -6.32 6.25 3.90
CA THR A 190 -5.53 7.13 3.02
C THR A 190 -4.04 6.91 3.27
N PHE A 191 -3.29 6.63 2.21
CA PHE A 191 -1.85 6.34 2.27
C PHE A 191 -1.04 7.31 1.41
N ALA A 192 0.16 7.64 1.89
CA ALA A 192 1.12 8.50 1.17
C ALA A 192 2.39 7.73 0.78
N TRP A 193 3.04 8.13 -0.32
CA TRP A 193 4.32 7.59 -0.79
C TRP A 193 5.17 8.64 -1.51
N THR A 194 6.46 8.58 -1.47
CA THR A 194 7.37 7.85 -0.61
C THR A 194 8.18 8.84 0.19
N THR A 195 8.23 8.69 1.52
CA THR A 195 9.13 9.51 2.33
C THR A 195 10.53 8.91 2.35
N ALA A 196 11.53 9.76 2.32
CA ALA A 196 12.95 9.41 2.35
C ALA A 196 13.69 10.23 3.40
N ALA A 197 14.96 9.93 3.62
CA ALA A 197 15.82 10.71 4.53
C ALA A 197 15.73 12.23 4.27
N GLY A 198 15.73 13.02 5.32
CA GLY A 198 15.64 14.48 5.26
C GLY A 198 14.22 15.03 5.00
N GLN A 199 13.19 14.19 4.99
CA GLN A 199 11.81 14.60 4.72
C GLN A 199 10.90 14.64 5.96
N GLY A 200 11.46 14.74 7.16
CA GLY A 200 10.69 14.78 8.41
C GLY A 200 9.63 15.90 8.49
N GLY A 201 9.85 17.03 7.81
CA GLY A 201 8.86 18.09 7.69
C GLY A 201 7.62 17.63 6.93
N ASN A 202 7.80 16.90 5.82
CA ASN A 202 6.69 16.34 5.04
C ASN A 202 5.94 15.28 5.86
N VAL A 203 6.64 14.44 6.62
CA VAL A 203 6.02 13.45 7.54
C VAL A 203 5.14 14.15 8.56
N SER A 204 5.63 15.24 9.18
CA SER A 204 4.85 16.05 10.12
C SER A 204 3.57 16.63 9.49
N ASP A 205 3.66 17.10 8.26
CA ASP A 205 2.51 17.65 7.54
C ASP A 205 1.52 16.56 7.11
N LEU A 206 2.02 15.40 6.66
CA LEU A 206 1.18 14.25 6.27
C LEU A 206 0.37 13.70 7.46
N LEU A 207 1.03 13.49 8.59
CA LEU A 207 0.36 12.94 9.77
C LEU A 207 -0.44 14.01 10.53
N GLY A 208 0.11 15.24 10.66
CA GLY A 208 -0.48 16.29 11.50
C GLY A 208 -1.49 17.20 10.79
N LYS A 209 -1.46 17.32 9.46
CA LYS A 209 -2.36 18.20 8.70
C LYS A 209 -3.21 17.44 7.68
N ALA A 210 -2.61 16.50 6.93
CA ALA A 210 -3.34 15.69 5.98
C ALA A 210 -4.02 14.47 6.63
N HIS A 211 -3.60 14.09 7.84
CA HIS A 211 -4.17 13.01 8.64
C HIS A 211 -4.19 11.65 7.91
N VAL A 212 -3.12 11.33 7.17
CA VAL A 212 -3.00 10.03 6.50
C VAL A 212 -2.87 8.88 7.48
N ASP A 213 -3.36 7.70 7.11
CA ASP A 213 -3.33 6.49 7.94
C ASP A 213 -1.98 5.77 7.90
N GLY A 214 -1.22 5.97 6.81
CA GLY A 214 0.10 5.37 6.67
C GLY A 214 0.96 6.05 5.60
N ILE A 215 2.26 5.80 5.70
CA ILE A 215 3.26 6.39 4.79
C ILE A 215 4.25 5.31 4.39
N ILE A 216 4.45 5.11 3.09
CA ILE A 216 5.56 4.30 2.58
C ILE A 216 6.86 5.07 2.80
N ALA A 217 7.83 4.40 3.43
CA ALA A 217 9.15 4.95 3.75
C ALA A 217 10.28 4.13 3.13
N GLY A 218 11.29 4.79 2.59
CA GLY A 218 12.43 4.11 2.01
C GLY A 218 13.31 5.00 1.17
N PHE A 219 13.78 4.46 0.06
CA PHE A 219 14.52 5.20 -0.95
C PHE A 219 13.59 5.78 -2.01
N LYS A 220 14.06 6.81 -2.71
CA LYS A 220 13.27 7.47 -3.77
C LYS A 220 13.10 6.64 -5.03
N ALA A 221 14.04 5.73 -5.33
CA ALA A 221 14.08 5.05 -6.64
C ALA A 221 14.72 3.65 -6.58
N THR A 222 14.68 2.98 -5.43
CA THR A 222 15.18 1.61 -5.29
C THR A 222 14.48 0.91 -4.13
N HIS A 223 14.54 -0.42 -4.11
CA HIS A 223 13.99 -1.23 -3.05
C HIS A 223 14.64 -0.91 -1.68
N PHE A 224 13.93 -1.22 -0.60
CA PHE A 224 14.44 -1.06 0.75
C PHE A 224 15.58 -2.04 1.03
N TYR A 225 16.69 -1.53 1.53
CA TYR A 225 17.78 -2.31 2.13
C TYR A 225 18.35 -1.56 3.33
N LYS A 226 19.06 -2.24 4.21
CA LYS A 226 19.63 -1.65 5.42
C LYS A 226 20.67 -0.57 5.08
N HIS A 227 20.30 0.66 5.33
CA HIS A 227 21.13 1.83 5.10
C HIS A 227 20.71 2.96 6.05
N PRO A 228 21.61 3.84 6.52
CA PRO A 228 21.22 4.94 7.40
C PRO A 228 20.07 5.79 6.88
N GLN A 229 20.03 6.07 5.58
CA GLN A 229 18.96 6.88 4.97
C GLN A 229 17.60 6.18 4.98
N SER A 230 17.53 4.88 4.70
CA SER A 230 16.26 4.15 4.75
C SER A 230 15.76 3.97 6.18
N THR A 231 16.66 3.76 7.13
CA THR A 231 16.38 3.72 8.56
C THR A 231 15.85 5.08 9.04
N GLU A 232 16.53 6.20 8.70
CA GLU A 232 16.10 7.56 9.03
C GLU A 232 14.69 7.87 8.50
N ALA A 233 14.34 7.38 7.30
CA ALA A 233 13.01 7.59 6.74
C ALA A 233 11.92 6.95 7.63
N ILE A 234 12.11 5.72 8.11
CA ILE A 234 11.19 5.05 9.05
C ILE A 234 11.21 5.74 10.42
N GLU A 235 12.39 6.05 10.93
CA GLU A 235 12.56 6.71 12.23
C GLU A 235 11.85 8.08 12.28
N SER A 236 11.81 8.81 11.17
CA SER A 236 11.09 10.09 11.10
C SER A 236 9.59 9.93 11.36
N ILE A 237 8.99 8.84 10.88
CA ILE A 237 7.57 8.50 11.11
C ILE A 237 7.36 8.04 12.55
N THR A 238 8.13 7.07 13.01
CA THR A 238 7.98 6.49 14.36
C THR A 238 8.26 7.51 15.46
N ALA A 239 9.25 8.38 15.27
CA ALA A 239 9.55 9.46 16.20
C ALA A 239 8.40 10.48 16.26
N TRP A 240 7.82 10.84 15.12
CA TRP A 240 6.68 11.74 15.10
C TRP A 240 5.48 11.11 15.83
N VAL A 241 5.14 9.86 15.55
CA VAL A 241 4.05 9.13 16.21
C VAL A 241 4.29 9.07 17.73
N ASN A 242 5.50 8.70 18.16
CA ASN A 242 5.86 8.62 19.59
C ASN A 242 5.78 9.96 20.31
N ASN A 243 5.96 11.07 19.59
CA ASN A 243 5.82 12.42 20.15
C ASN A 243 4.35 12.89 20.20
N HIS A 244 3.41 12.14 19.59
CA HIS A 244 1.98 12.47 19.55
C HIS A 244 1.08 11.35 20.12
N PRO A 245 1.39 10.77 21.31
CA PRO A 245 0.75 9.55 21.81
C PRO A 245 -0.73 9.71 22.18
N ARG A 246 -1.24 10.94 22.25
CA ARG A 246 -2.66 11.20 22.50
C ARG A 246 -3.54 11.08 21.25
N THR A 247 -2.93 11.14 20.08
CA THR A 247 -3.67 11.16 18.79
C THR A 247 -3.20 10.05 17.84
N HIS A 248 -1.99 9.54 18.02
CA HIS A 248 -1.39 8.56 17.11
C HIS A 248 -0.70 7.44 17.90
N ARG A 249 -0.70 6.25 17.33
CA ARG A 249 0.14 5.12 17.73
C ARG A 249 0.52 4.29 16.52
N MET A 250 1.61 3.57 16.58
CA MET A 250 1.93 2.57 15.57
C MET A 250 0.92 1.41 15.68
N ALA A 251 0.40 0.96 14.55
CA ALA A 251 -0.45 -0.21 14.51
C ALA A 251 0.33 -1.48 14.87
N THR A 252 -0.35 -2.43 15.47
CA THR A 252 0.17 -3.71 15.95
C THR A 252 -0.54 -4.87 15.26
N ASN A 253 -0.15 -6.08 15.56
CA ASN A 253 -0.80 -7.29 15.04
C ASN A 253 -2.23 -7.51 15.57
N GLU A 254 -2.64 -6.78 16.58
CA GLU A 254 -3.98 -6.83 17.20
C GLU A 254 -4.97 -5.86 16.50
N ASP A 255 -4.46 -5.01 15.61
CA ASP A 255 -5.26 -4.01 14.93
C ASP A 255 -5.80 -4.55 13.61
N ASP A 256 -7.07 -4.28 13.37
CA ASP A 256 -7.70 -4.45 12.07
C ASP A 256 -7.40 -3.20 11.22
N PRO A 257 -6.68 -3.34 10.09
CA PRO A 257 -6.31 -2.18 9.28
C PRO A 257 -7.48 -1.58 8.48
N TRP A 258 -8.60 -2.32 8.31
CA TRP A 258 -9.84 -1.86 7.63
C TRP A 258 -11.12 -2.45 8.17
#